data_be4f6f9b0a94db3c569e098b0680bb06
#
_entry.id   be4f6f9b0a94db3c569e098b0680bb06
#
_cell.length_a   1.000
_cell.length_b   1.000
_cell.length_c   1.000
_cell.angle_alpha   90.00
_cell.angle_beta   90.00
_cell.angle_gamma   90.00
#
_symmetry.space_group_name_H-M   'P 1'
#
loop_
_entity.id
_entity.type
_entity.pdbx_description
1 polymer ?
#
loop_
_entity_poly.entity_id
_entity_poly.type
_entity_poly.pdbx_seq_one_letter_code
_entity_poly.pdbx_strand_id
1 'polypeptide(L)'
;MNTKITFEKEGTKYILEYDRKSITAIEKLGFNINEFAEKPMTMLQLAFKGLFIKNHKFVKEAFIEECFDGFKNKEKLIETIGTMLAETYETLQSNTDAKGNDLGNIDWETV
;
A
#
# COMPACT_ATOMS: atom_id res chain seq x y z
N MET A 1 -4.60 10.07 -9.02
CA MET A 1 -3.51 10.67 -8.24
C MET A 1 -3.04 9.69 -7.17
N ASN A 2 -1.74 9.58 -6.96
CA ASN A 2 -1.16 8.59 -6.04
C ASN A 2 -0.72 9.24 -4.75
N THR A 3 -1.36 8.85 -3.66
CA THR A 3 -0.98 9.32 -2.33
C THR A 3 0.25 8.54 -1.87
N LYS A 4 1.20 9.25 -1.30
CA LYS A 4 2.43 8.68 -0.74
C LYS A 4 2.63 9.19 0.67
N ILE A 5 3.31 8.38 1.48
CA ILE A 5 3.73 8.81 2.81
C ILE A 5 5.25 8.92 2.77
N THR A 6 5.78 10.05 3.21
CA THR A 6 7.22 10.24 3.28
C THR A 6 7.62 10.55 4.72
N PHE A 7 8.76 9.99 5.13
CA PHE A 7 9.32 10.31 6.44
C PHE A 7 10.83 10.09 6.42
N GLU A 8 11.49 10.62 7.41
CA GLU A 8 12.93 10.47 7.57
C GLU A 8 13.22 9.83 8.91
N LYS A 9 14.11 8.87 8.94
CA LYS A 9 14.51 8.18 10.15
C LYS A 9 16.00 7.90 10.08
N GLU A 10 16.72 8.37 11.09
CA GLU A 10 18.18 8.19 11.18
C GLU A 10 18.92 8.65 9.92
N GLY A 11 18.49 9.78 9.35
CA GLY A 11 19.12 10.37 8.18
C GLY A 11 18.72 9.76 6.85
N THR A 12 17.88 8.74 6.85
CA THR A 12 17.40 8.10 5.64
C THR A 12 15.97 8.49 5.35
N LYS A 13 15.70 8.89 4.12
CA LYS A 13 14.36 9.25 3.67
C LYS A 13 13.65 8.01 3.14
N TYR A 14 12.43 7.79 3.62
CA TYR A 14 11.60 6.69 3.20
C TYR A 14 10.38 7.19 2.45
N ILE A 15 10.03 6.51 1.37
CA ILE A 15 8.85 6.80 0.58
C ILE A 15 7.98 5.56 0.58
N LEU A 16 6.80 5.68 1.18
CA LEU A 16 5.86 4.58 1.31
C LEU A 16 4.73 4.76 0.31
N GLU A 17 4.48 3.73 -0.48
CA GLU A 17 3.41 3.75 -1.46
C GLU A 17 3.04 2.34 -1.88
N TYR A 18 1.88 2.19 -2.48
CA TYR A 18 1.44 0.91 -3.02
C TYR A 18 1.59 0.86 -4.53
N ASP A 19 1.75 -0.36 -5.04
CA ASP A 19 1.56 -0.67 -6.44
C ASP A 19 0.87 -2.05 -6.48
N ARG A 20 0.58 -2.51 -7.69
CA ARG A 20 -0.10 -3.79 -7.86
C ARG A 20 0.70 -4.94 -7.24
N LYS A 21 2.02 -4.91 -7.39
CA LYS A 21 2.89 -5.97 -6.88
C LYS A 21 2.91 -5.99 -5.35
N SER A 22 2.93 -4.83 -4.71
CA SER A 22 2.94 -4.76 -3.26
C SER A 22 1.63 -5.26 -2.66
N ILE A 23 0.50 -4.92 -3.27
CA ILE A 23 -0.81 -5.42 -2.82
C ILE A 23 -0.88 -6.93 -3.00
N THR A 24 -0.46 -7.45 -4.15
CA THR A 24 -0.43 -8.90 -4.39
C THR A 24 0.42 -9.60 -3.33
N ALA A 25 1.55 -9.03 -2.98
CA ALA A 25 2.44 -9.63 -1.98
C ALA A 25 1.76 -9.73 -0.60
N ILE A 26 1.08 -8.69 -0.15
CA ILE A 26 0.41 -8.75 1.16
C ILE A 26 -0.83 -9.63 1.13
N GLU A 27 -1.52 -9.73 0.00
CA GLU A 27 -2.64 -10.67 -0.14
C GLU A 27 -2.19 -12.11 0.02
N LYS A 28 -1.00 -12.44 -0.49
CA LYS A 28 -0.42 -13.76 -0.31
C LYS A 28 -0.08 -14.04 1.15
N LEU A 29 0.08 -12.99 1.97
CA LEU A 29 0.34 -13.13 3.39
C LEU A 29 -0.95 -13.16 4.22
N GLY A 30 -2.10 -13.02 3.57
CA GLY A 30 -3.39 -13.09 4.24
C GLY A 30 -4.17 -11.78 4.27
N PHE A 31 -3.68 -10.72 3.63
CA PHE A 31 -4.41 -9.47 3.59
C PHE A 31 -5.68 -9.62 2.77
N ASN A 32 -6.81 -9.18 3.32
CA ASN A 32 -8.09 -9.16 2.64
C ASN A 32 -8.83 -7.89 3.06
N ILE A 33 -9.04 -7.00 2.11
CA ILE A 33 -9.67 -5.70 2.39
C ILE A 33 -11.07 -5.87 3.02
N ASN A 34 -11.77 -6.93 2.66
CA ASN A 34 -13.10 -7.20 3.19
C ASN A 34 -13.10 -7.65 4.66
N GLU A 35 -11.95 -8.09 5.17
CA GLU A 35 -11.80 -8.51 6.56
C GLU A 35 -11.29 -7.40 7.46
N PHE A 36 -11.07 -6.21 6.92
CA PHE A 36 -10.49 -5.12 7.68
C PHE A 36 -11.35 -4.76 8.90
N ALA A 37 -12.66 -4.79 8.76
CA ALA A 37 -13.57 -4.48 9.87
C ALA A 37 -13.57 -5.56 10.95
N GLU A 38 -13.36 -6.82 10.57
CA GLU A 38 -13.38 -7.95 11.52
C GLU A 38 -12.04 -8.18 12.21
N LYS A 39 -10.94 -7.92 11.49
CA LYS A 39 -9.59 -8.16 11.97
C LYS A 39 -8.73 -6.92 11.78
N PRO A 40 -9.10 -5.79 12.39
CA PRO A 40 -8.42 -4.52 12.08
C PRO A 40 -6.93 -4.52 12.41
N MET A 41 -6.52 -5.13 13.50
CA MET A 41 -5.11 -5.13 13.88
C MET A 41 -4.25 -5.94 12.91
N THR A 42 -4.73 -7.12 12.54
CA THR A 42 -3.99 -7.98 11.61
C THR A 42 -3.92 -7.36 10.23
N MET A 43 -5.06 -6.85 9.75
CA MET A 43 -5.11 -6.26 8.41
C MET A 43 -4.30 -4.97 8.35
N LEU A 44 -4.33 -4.16 9.39
CA LEU A 44 -3.55 -2.92 9.44
C LEU A 44 -2.05 -3.19 9.40
N GLN A 45 -1.58 -4.20 10.13
CA GLN A 45 -0.17 -4.58 10.12
C GLN A 45 0.27 -5.02 8.73
N LEU A 46 -0.54 -5.82 8.05
CA LEU A 46 -0.25 -6.25 6.68
C LEU A 46 -0.26 -5.08 5.70
N ALA A 47 -1.25 -4.20 5.84
CA ALA A 47 -1.37 -3.02 4.99
C ALA A 47 -0.15 -2.10 5.17
N PHE A 48 0.29 -1.89 6.40
CA PHE A 48 1.46 -1.05 6.67
C PHE A 48 2.73 -1.69 6.11
N LYS A 49 2.90 -2.99 6.30
CA LYS A 49 4.03 -3.73 5.75
C LYS A 49 4.09 -3.60 4.23
N GLY A 50 2.95 -3.64 3.57
CA GLY A 50 2.87 -3.52 2.12
C GLY A 50 3.39 -2.19 1.59
N LEU A 51 3.32 -1.14 2.38
CA LEU A 51 3.79 0.19 1.99
C LEU A 51 5.30 0.24 1.72
N PHE A 52 6.07 -0.68 2.30
CA PHE A 52 7.52 -0.71 2.16
C PHE A 52 7.99 -1.53 0.96
N ILE A 53 7.15 -2.36 0.40
CA ILE A 53 7.57 -3.35 -0.59
C ILE A 53 8.10 -2.73 -1.88
N LYS A 54 7.45 -1.70 -2.37
CA LYS A 54 7.83 -1.09 -3.64
C LYS A 54 9.24 -0.48 -3.63
N ASN A 55 9.52 0.33 -2.62
CA ASN A 55 10.76 1.10 -2.56
C ASN A 55 11.78 0.61 -1.53
N HIS A 56 11.35 -0.19 -0.58
CA HIS A 56 12.18 -0.59 0.56
C HIS A 56 11.97 -2.06 0.93
N LYS A 57 11.99 -2.94 -0.06
CA LYS A 57 11.64 -4.35 0.14
C LYS A 57 12.62 -5.13 1.02
N PHE A 58 13.80 -4.59 1.26
CA PHE A 58 14.82 -5.27 2.06
C PHE A 58 14.82 -4.88 3.53
N VAL A 59 13.94 -3.97 3.95
CA VAL A 59 13.85 -3.62 5.37
C VAL A 59 13.27 -4.79 6.15
N LYS A 60 13.74 -4.93 7.39
CA LYS A 60 13.31 -6.04 8.25
C LYS A 60 11.97 -5.73 8.90
N GLU A 61 11.24 -6.77 9.22
CA GLU A 61 9.94 -6.64 9.87
C GLU A 61 10.03 -5.87 11.18
N ALA A 62 11.08 -6.11 11.98
CA ALA A 62 11.29 -5.36 13.22
C ALA A 62 11.41 -3.85 12.98
N PHE A 63 12.05 -3.46 11.88
CA PHE A 63 12.15 -2.04 11.51
C PHE A 63 10.79 -1.47 11.16
N ILE A 64 9.97 -2.24 10.43
CA ILE A 64 8.62 -1.79 10.06
C ILE A 64 7.76 -1.58 11.29
N GLU A 65 7.83 -2.50 12.25
CA GLU A 65 7.08 -2.37 13.51
C GLU A 65 7.55 -1.15 14.31
N GLU A 66 8.85 -0.92 14.35
CA GLU A 66 9.41 0.24 15.01
C GLU A 66 8.92 1.55 14.36
N CYS A 67 8.85 1.58 13.03
CA CYS A 67 8.32 2.74 12.31
C CYS A 67 6.86 2.97 12.66
N PHE A 68 6.05 1.92 12.66
CA PHE A 68 4.64 2.06 12.98
C PHE A 68 4.46 2.65 14.38
N ASP A 69 5.19 2.12 15.34
CA ASP A 69 5.09 2.58 16.73
C ASP A 69 5.53 4.04 16.88
N GLY A 70 6.48 4.48 16.04
CA GLY A 70 7.02 5.83 16.09
C GLY A 70 6.19 6.88 15.36
N PHE A 71 5.28 6.47 14.49
CA PHE A 71 4.46 7.43 13.75
C PHE A 71 3.53 8.19 14.69
N LYS A 72 3.53 9.51 14.56
CA LYS A 72 2.59 10.37 15.29
C LYS A 72 1.24 10.34 14.59
N ASN A 73 0.19 10.60 15.35
CA ASN A 73 -1.17 10.68 14.81
C ASN A 73 -1.59 9.42 14.07
N LYS A 74 -1.72 8.33 14.83
CA LYS A 74 -2.10 7.02 14.30
C LYS A 74 -3.44 7.04 13.55
N GLU A 75 -4.38 7.85 14.02
CA GLU A 75 -5.69 7.96 13.40
C GLU A 75 -5.57 8.47 11.96
N LYS A 76 -4.77 9.51 11.76
CA LYS A 76 -4.53 10.07 10.43
C LYS A 76 -3.77 9.06 9.55
N LEU A 77 -2.84 8.32 10.14
CA LEU A 77 -2.09 7.28 9.43
C LEU A 77 -3.04 6.22 8.89
N ILE A 78 -3.95 5.73 9.73
CA ILE A 78 -4.92 4.71 9.35
C ILE A 78 -5.84 5.22 8.23
N GLU A 79 -6.33 6.45 8.36
CA GLU A 79 -7.13 7.09 7.31
C GLU A 79 -6.38 7.18 5.99
N THR A 80 -5.12 7.60 6.06
CA THR A 80 -4.28 7.75 4.87
C THR A 80 -4.05 6.40 4.20
N ILE A 81 -3.78 5.37 4.97
CA ILE A 81 -3.62 4.00 4.45
C ILE A 81 -4.89 3.56 3.73
N GLY A 82 -6.06 3.83 4.33
CA GLY A 82 -7.34 3.51 3.70
C GLY A 82 -7.51 4.19 2.35
N THR A 83 -7.15 5.47 2.27
CA THR A 83 -7.19 6.21 1.02
C THR A 83 -6.24 5.61 -0.02
N MET A 84 -5.02 5.28 0.40
CA MET A 84 -4.03 4.70 -0.50
C MET A 84 -4.46 3.34 -1.05
N LEU A 85 -5.06 2.51 -0.19
CA LEU A 85 -5.60 1.22 -0.62
C LEU A 85 -6.72 1.40 -1.63
N ALA A 86 -7.65 2.32 -1.36
CA ALA A 86 -8.75 2.60 -2.28
C ALA A 86 -8.25 3.08 -3.64
N GLU A 87 -7.26 3.97 -3.65
CA GLU A 87 -6.66 4.45 -4.88
C GLU A 87 -6.04 3.31 -5.69
N THR A 88 -5.35 2.41 -5.03
CA THR A 88 -4.68 1.31 -5.70
C THR A 88 -5.66 0.32 -6.29
N TYR A 89 -6.71 -0.05 -5.53
CA TYR A 89 -7.74 -0.95 -6.04
C TYR A 89 -8.52 -0.32 -7.18
N GLU A 90 -8.76 0.97 -7.13
CA GLU A 90 -9.43 1.68 -8.22
C GLU A 90 -8.57 1.64 -9.49
N THR A 91 -7.26 1.83 -9.36
CA THR A 91 -6.33 1.78 -10.49
C THR A 91 -6.34 0.42 -11.18
N LEU A 92 -6.56 -0.67 -10.44
CA LEU A 92 -6.62 -2.01 -11.03
C LEU A 92 -7.78 -2.16 -12.02
N GLN A 93 -8.83 -1.38 -11.86
CA GLN A 93 -10.02 -1.45 -12.71
C GLN A 93 -9.99 -0.43 -13.85
N SER A 94 -8.95 0.40 -13.88
CA SER A 94 -8.81 1.49 -14.83
C SER A 94 -7.86 1.13 -15.97
N ASN A 95 -8.02 1.76 -17.11
CA ASN A 95 -7.08 1.66 -18.23
C ASN A 95 -5.91 2.64 -18.07
N THR A 96 -5.88 3.40 -16.98
CA THR A 96 -4.83 4.39 -16.77
C THR A 96 -3.96 4.01 -15.58
N ASP A 97 -2.70 4.44 -15.62
CA ASP A 97 -1.82 4.27 -14.47
C ASP A 97 -2.02 5.43 -13.48
N ALA A 98 -1.21 5.45 -12.41
CA ALA A 98 -1.32 6.46 -11.37
C ALA A 98 -1.01 7.88 -11.86
N LYS A 99 -0.38 8.01 -13.02
CA LYS A 99 -0.02 9.29 -13.62
C LYS A 99 -1.01 9.72 -14.70
N GLY A 100 -2.06 8.93 -14.92
CA GLY A 100 -3.06 9.22 -15.93
C GLY A 100 -2.72 8.73 -17.33
N ASN A 101 -1.65 7.96 -17.48
CA ASN A 101 -1.28 7.40 -18.78
C ASN A 101 -2.15 6.19 -19.10
N ASP A 102 -2.60 6.11 -20.36
CA ASP A 102 -3.40 5.01 -20.82
C ASP A 102 -2.56 3.73 -20.92
N LEU A 103 -2.96 2.70 -20.19
CA LEU A 103 -2.30 1.39 -20.21
C LEU A 103 -3.03 0.38 -21.09
N GLY A 104 -4.22 0.71 -21.56
CA GLY A 104 -5.04 -0.21 -22.34
C GLY A 104 -4.64 -0.22 -23.81
N ASN A 105 -3.73 -1.13 -24.18
CA ASN A 105 -3.27 -1.25 -25.55
C ASN A 105 -3.46 -2.67 -26.13
N ILE A 106 -4.22 -3.51 -25.46
CA ILE A 106 -4.53 -4.86 -25.93
C ILE A 106 -6.04 -4.98 -26.10
N ASP A 107 -6.45 -5.22 -27.34
CA ASP A 107 -7.85 -5.50 -27.62
C ASP A 107 -8.14 -6.98 -27.40
N TRP A 108 -9.25 -7.27 -26.78
CA TRP A 108 -9.64 -8.66 -26.52
C TRP A 108 -11.16 -8.77 -26.57
N GLU A 109 -11.62 -10.00 -26.79
CA GLU A 109 -13.07 -10.27 -26.79
C GLU A 109 -13.32 -11.69 -26.28
N THR A 110 -14.55 -11.89 -25.80
CA THR A 110 -15.00 -13.21 -25.32
C THR A 110 -15.48 -14.06 -26.49
N VAL A 111 -15.00 -15.28 -26.58
CA VAL A 111 -15.43 -16.21 -27.63
C VAL A 111 -16.21 -17.37 -27.05
#